data_b3bcdf997fdbde96ead1840ae3ac077d
#
_entry.id   b3bcdf997fdbde96ead1840ae3ac077d
#
_cell.length_a   1.000
_cell.length_b   1.000
_cell.length_c   1.000
_cell.angle_alpha   90.00
_cell.angle_beta   90.00
_cell.angle_gamma   90.00
#
_symmetry.space_group_name_H-M   'P 1'
#
loop_
_entity.id
_entity.type
_entity.pdbx_description
1 polymer ?
#
loop_
_entity_poly.entity_id
_entity_poly.type
_entity_poly.pdbx_seq_one_letter_code
_entity_poly.pdbx_strand_id
1 'polypeptide(L)'
;TKTKNVIKSRGITWQGYMLDGLFVPVVGWRRDEVSNISASAPKDSISQIASMNYLIDPTKNTTNIAVGESKSWGGVLHMPKSWSDKLPWGTNVSLFYNRSSNFKADAPRGDVFGNIIPNPTGQTKDYGFVVSTMNDKLSLKVNWYKTSLANATLAGDSAGFSGSLYYIWAVPAWEATFALAGREGINGRNDGRQWYWNYAGASVNGGAGEYDAAWQPGTPNFENSPVTAKQKAAINDFLTNFPFGPEFFDAYGIDIDVTKFKSANPLSAWPGYNPDNLAIQPAYQGRLKSTGAGPVASVDTESKGIEFELTAKPLKNWNITLNASKTTAVRNAISPTIVKFMETYTKFLAGPAGDLVLWGTDPTFNTFRAYWKNNIVNPYQVLRNQEGSSAPELAPWRFNVISTYAFDGGALKGGYIGGAYRWEDKRILGYQYSPQLDTLDISKPWYGPTDKHFDLWVGYSRKLTKKINWRAQINMRNVGESVNLVPVSLQPDGSRGLSRISEGMTWQLTNTFEF
;
A
#
# COMPACT_ATOMS: atom_id res chain seq x y z
N THR A 1 -2.35 -15.01 15.51
CA THR A 1 -3.41 -14.05 15.88
C THR A 1 -4.73 -14.49 15.29
N LYS A 2 -5.81 -14.47 16.07
CA LYS A 2 -7.19 -14.61 15.60
C LYS A 2 -7.85 -13.25 15.61
N THR A 3 -8.65 -12.95 14.58
CA THR A 3 -9.37 -11.69 14.47
C THR A 3 -10.85 -11.97 14.23
N LYS A 4 -11.72 -11.24 14.92
CA LYS A 4 -13.17 -11.25 14.73
C LYS A 4 -13.63 -9.85 14.33
N ASN A 5 -14.27 -9.74 13.18
CA ASN A 5 -14.89 -8.50 12.73
C ASN A 5 -16.40 -8.62 12.87
N VAL A 6 -17.01 -7.64 13.50
CA VAL A 6 -18.47 -7.53 13.62
C VAL A 6 -18.87 -6.19 13.01
N ILE A 7 -19.77 -6.24 12.04
CA ILE A 7 -20.30 -5.05 11.36
C ILE A 7 -21.78 -4.94 11.71
N LYS A 8 -22.16 -3.80 12.29
CA LYS A 8 -23.55 -3.42 12.51
C LYS A 8 -23.89 -2.28 11.55
N SER A 9 -24.86 -2.52 10.68
CA SER A 9 -25.25 -1.56 9.64
C SER A 9 -26.69 -1.12 9.83
N ARG A 10 -26.92 0.18 9.59
CA ARG A 10 -28.25 0.76 9.47
C ARG A 10 -28.28 1.61 8.21
N GLY A 11 -29.30 1.45 7.38
CA GLY A 11 -29.35 2.21 6.13
C GLY A 11 -30.78 2.37 5.63
N ILE A 12 -30.96 3.40 4.83
CA ILE A 12 -32.19 3.72 4.12
C ILE A 12 -31.82 4.01 2.68
N THR A 13 -32.54 3.40 1.76
CA THR A 13 -32.45 3.72 0.34
C THR A 13 -33.85 4.04 -0.17
N TRP A 14 -33.97 5.14 -0.88
CA TRP A 14 -35.20 5.54 -1.53
C TRP A 14 -34.96 5.72 -3.02
N GLN A 15 -35.91 5.24 -3.81
CA GLN A 15 -35.97 5.41 -5.27
C GLN A 15 -37.37 5.87 -5.67
N GLY A 16 -37.44 6.91 -6.47
CA GLY A 16 -38.69 7.44 -6.99
C GLY A 16 -38.82 7.25 -8.49
N TYR A 17 -40.04 7.20 -8.97
CA TYR A 17 -40.37 7.25 -10.40
C TYR A 17 -41.22 8.49 -10.62
N MET A 18 -40.64 9.53 -11.18
CA MET A 18 -41.29 10.83 -11.37
C MET A 18 -41.59 11.07 -12.84
N LEU A 19 -42.65 11.82 -13.11
CA LEU A 19 -43.03 12.19 -14.47
C LEU A 19 -43.17 10.96 -15.38
N ASP A 20 -43.98 9.98 -14.95
CA ASP A 20 -44.19 8.70 -15.65
C ASP A 20 -42.92 7.93 -15.98
N GLY A 21 -41.92 8.00 -15.05
CA GLY A 21 -40.64 7.32 -15.21
C GLY A 21 -39.61 8.06 -16.04
N LEU A 22 -39.93 9.29 -16.48
CA LEU A 22 -38.95 10.13 -17.18
C LEU A 22 -37.72 10.44 -16.30
N PHE A 23 -37.93 10.65 -15.00
CA PHE A 23 -36.85 10.89 -14.04
C PHE A 23 -36.93 9.90 -12.87
N VAL A 24 -35.82 9.20 -12.64
CA VAL A 24 -35.71 8.16 -11.59
C VAL A 24 -34.61 8.55 -10.63
N PRO A 25 -34.91 9.37 -9.59
CA PRO A 25 -33.95 9.71 -8.55
C PRO A 25 -33.73 8.56 -7.57
N VAL A 26 -32.52 8.47 -7.04
CA VAL A 26 -32.09 7.54 -5.98
C VAL A 26 -31.34 8.30 -4.91
N VAL A 27 -31.68 8.05 -3.63
CA VAL A 27 -30.97 8.58 -2.47
C VAL A 27 -30.74 7.44 -1.48
N GLY A 28 -29.52 7.34 -0.97
CA GLY A 28 -29.14 6.36 0.04
C GLY A 28 -28.33 6.97 1.16
N TRP A 29 -28.57 6.48 2.35
CA TRP A 29 -27.77 6.75 3.54
C TRP A 29 -27.54 5.44 4.29
N ARG A 30 -26.31 5.26 4.78
CA ARG A 30 -25.93 4.10 5.58
C ARG A 30 -24.93 4.53 6.65
N ARG A 31 -25.09 3.99 7.85
CA ARG A 31 -24.14 4.10 8.95
C ARG A 31 -23.68 2.71 9.37
N ASP A 32 -22.39 2.52 9.40
CA ASP A 32 -21.76 1.29 9.81
C ASP A 32 -20.94 1.52 11.08
N GLU A 33 -21.06 0.58 12.01
CA GLU A 33 -20.19 0.42 13.17
C GLU A 33 -19.43 -0.89 12.99
N VAL A 34 -18.12 -0.81 12.90
CA VAL A 34 -17.24 -1.96 12.71
C VAL A 34 -16.44 -2.17 13.98
N SER A 35 -16.62 -3.31 14.62
CA SER A 35 -15.84 -3.74 15.78
C SER A 35 -14.82 -4.79 15.33
N ASN A 36 -13.54 -4.52 15.55
CA ASN A 36 -12.44 -5.42 15.28
C ASN A 36 -11.86 -5.88 16.62
N ILE A 37 -11.90 -7.17 16.87
CA ILE A 37 -11.38 -7.78 18.09
C ILE A 37 -10.25 -8.72 17.71
N SER A 38 -9.06 -8.48 18.22
CA SER A 38 -7.87 -9.29 17.94
C SER A 38 -7.33 -9.94 19.18
N ALA A 39 -7.00 -11.21 19.09
CA ALA A 39 -6.36 -12.00 20.14
C ALA A 39 -5.06 -12.60 19.63
N SER A 40 -3.98 -12.41 20.36
CA SER A 40 -2.72 -13.10 20.10
C SER A 40 -2.73 -14.48 20.73
N ALA A 41 -2.08 -15.44 20.07
CA ALA A 41 -1.94 -16.78 20.64
C ALA A 41 -1.11 -16.72 21.92
N PRO A 42 -1.59 -17.29 23.04
CA PRO A 42 -0.78 -17.43 24.23
C PRO A 42 0.44 -18.32 23.91
N LYS A 43 1.59 -17.94 24.42
CA LYS A 43 2.82 -18.70 24.29
C LYS A 43 3.07 -19.47 25.57
N ASP A 44 3.55 -20.69 25.43
CA ASP A 44 4.09 -21.44 26.54
C ASP A 44 5.28 -20.70 27.15
N SER A 45 5.35 -20.66 28.48
CA SER A 45 6.35 -19.87 29.21
C SER A 45 7.78 -20.38 29.04
N ILE A 46 7.95 -21.65 28.74
CA ILE A 46 9.26 -22.31 28.64
C ILE A 46 9.67 -22.46 27.17
N SER A 47 8.82 -23.09 26.36
CA SER A 47 9.13 -23.39 24.97
C SER A 47 8.89 -22.21 24.01
N GLN A 48 8.19 -21.15 24.46
CA GLN A 48 7.77 -20.01 23.64
C GLN A 48 6.90 -20.40 22.42
N ILE A 49 6.42 -21.63 22.37
CA ILE A 49 5.57 -22.12 21.30
C ILE A 49 4.17 -21.53 21.47
N ALA A 50 3.62 -20.99 20.40
CA ALA A 50 2.29 -20.40 20.39
C ALA A 50 1.21 -21.50 20.38
N SER A 51 0.26 -21.42 21.32
CA SER A 51 -0.90 -22.31 21.34
C SER A 51 -1.87 -21.96 20.21
N MET A 52 -2.28 -22.95 19.43
CA MET A 52 -3.32 -22.79 18.42
C MET A 52 -4.74 -22.88 19.00
N ASN A 53 -4.88 -23.40 20.22
CA ASN A 53 -6.17 -23.58 20.88
C ASN A 53 -6.43 -22.44 21.86
N TYR A 54 -7.00 -21.33 21.36
CA TYR A 54 -7.44 -20.20 22.17
C TYR A 54 -8.68 -19.54 21.56
N LEU A 55 -9.47 -18.89 22.38
CA LEU A 55 -10.68 -18.17 21.98
C LEU A 55 -10.45 -16.66 22.03
N ILE A 56 -11.19 -15.94 21.21
CA ILE A 56 -11.28 -14.48 21.31
C ILE A 56 -12.26 -14.15 22.44
N ASP A 57 -11.76 -13.48 23.48
CA ASP A 57 -12.57 -12.99 24.60
C ASP A 57 -12.71 -11.46 24.47
N PRO A 58 -13.92 -10.96 24.12
CA PRO A 58 -14.13 -9.52 23.97
C PRO A 58 -13.87 -8.70 25.22
N THR A 59 -13.89 -9.34 26.40
CA THR A 59 -13.65 -8.64 27.68
C THR A 59 -12.17 -8.48 27.99
N LYS A 60 -11.33 -9.35 27.43
CA LYS A 60 -9.87 -9.39 27.67
C LYS A 60 -9.05 -8.90 26.48
N ASN A 61 -9.63 -8.92 25.29
CA ASN A 61 -8.94 -8.54 24.07
C ASN A 61 -9.28 -7.11 23.65
N THR A 62 -8.31 -6.44 23.08
CA THR A 62 -8.51 -5.07 22.58
C THR A 62 -9.57 -5.06 21.50
N THR A 63 -10.61 -4.24 21.71
CA THR A 63 -11.67 -3.99 20.74
C THR A 63 -11.50 -2.61 20.16
N ASN A 64 -11.29 -2.54 18.85
CA ASN A 64 -11.28 -1.30 18.10
C ASN A 64 -12.64 -1.10 17.44
N ILE A 65 -13.23 0.06 17.63
CA ILE A 65 -14.52 0.42 17.03
C ILE A 65 -14.31 1.58 16.08
N ALA A 66 -14.72 1.37 14.83
CA ALA A 66 -14.75 2.40 13.81
C ALA A 66 -16.19 2.65 13.37
N VAL A 67 -16.58 3.92 13.32
CA VAL A 67 -17.91 4.33 12.86
C VAL A 67 -17.76 5.22 11.64
N GLY A 68 -18.58 4.99 10.63
CA GLY A 68 -18.61 5.83 9.44
C GLY A 68 -19.96 5.87 8.75
N GLU A 69 -20.15 6.86 7.93
CA GLU A 69 -21.35 7.06 7.14
C GLU A 69 -21.04 7.03 5.64
N SER A 70 -21.94 6.41 4.91
CA SER A 70 -21.95 6.39 3.45
C SER A 70 -23.20 7.05 2.95
N LYS A 71 -23.05 7.93 1.95
CA LYS A 71 -24.17 8.66 1.32
C LYS A 71 -24.10 8.47 -0.17
N SER A 72 -25.24 8.27 -0.80
CA SER A 72 -25.35 8.21 -2.26
C SER A 72 -26.57 9.00 -2.70
N TRP A 73 -26.43 9.65 -3.83
CA TRP A 73 -27.53 10.29 -4.52
C TRP A 73 -27.25 10.34 -6.01
N GLY A 74 -28.30 10.26 -6.78
CA GLY A 74 -28.17 10.26 -8.23
C GLY A 74 -29.53 10.15 -8.88
N GLY A 75 -29.53 9.97 -10.18
CA GLY A 75 -30.73 9.75 -10.93
C GLY A 75 -30.48 9.42 -12.38
N VAL A 76 -31.52 8.90 -13.01
CA VAL A 76 -31.55 8.62 -14.45
C VAL A 76 -32.63 9.48 -15.06
N LEU A 77 -32.31 10.17 -16.14
CA LEU A 77 -33.24 10.89 -16.98
C LEU A 77 -33.41 10.12 -18.29
N HIS A 78 -34.58 9.58 -18.51
CA HIS A 78 -34.92 8.89 -19.74
C HIS A 78 -35.43 9.87 -20.81
N MET A 79 -35.23 9.53 -22.05
CA MET A 79 -35.83 10.30 -23.17
C MET A 79 -37.37 10.16 -23.11
N PRO A 80 -38.13 11.28 -23.28
CA PRO A 80 -39.58 11.20 -23.39
C PRO A 80 -40.00 10.29 -24.54
N LYS A 81 -41.02 9.47 -24.29
CA LYS A 81 -41.55 8.54 -25.30
C LYS A 81 -41.95 9.25 -26.60
N SER A 82 -42.51 10.45 -26.50
CA SER A 82 -42.87 11.28 -27.66
C SER A 82 -41.70 11.68 -28.55
N TRP A 83 -40.47 11.62 -28.03
CA TRP A 83 -39.23 11.86 -28.79
C TRP A 83 -38.70 10.54 -29.34
N SER A 84 -38.64 9.49 -28.51
CA SER A 84 -38.13 8.19 -28.92
C SER A 84 -38.93 7.58 -30.05
N ASP A 85 -40.29 7.77 -30.06
CA ASP A 85 -41.16 7.31 -31.12
C ASP A 85 -40.90 7.97 -32.50
N LYS A 86 -40.23 9.12 -32.50
CA LYS A 86 -39.83 9.84 -33.72
C LYS A 86 -38.45 9.44 -34.25
N LEU A 87 -37.66 8.73 -33.41
CA LEU A 87 -36.32 8.28 -33.79
C LEU A 87 -36.38 6.95 -34.55
N PRO A 88 -35.51 6.76 -35.55
CA PRO A 88 -35.48 5.51 -36.29
C PRO A 88 -35.10 4.32 -35.40
N TRP A 89 -35.54 3.13 -35.77
CA TRP A 89 -35.18 1.85 -35.17
C TRP A 89 -35.46 1.70 -33.67
N GLY A 90 -36.42 2.45 -33.11
CA GLY A 90 -36.75 2.40 -31.68
C GLY A 90 -35.60 2.88 -30.80
N THR A 91 -34.93 3.93 -31.25
CA THR A 91 -33.78 4.49 -30.50
C THR A 91 -34.24 5.18 -29.23
N ASN A 92 -33.61 4.88 -28.14
CA ASN A 92 -33.82 5.48 -26.83
C ASN A 92 -32.52 5.94 -26.21
N VAL A 93 -32.57 7.06 -25.49
CA VAL A 93 -31.39 7.64 -24.80
C VAL A 93 -31.71 7.91 -23.35
N SER A 94 -30.80 7.55 -22.47
CA SER A 94 -30.92 7.86 -21.05
C SER A 94 -29.62 8.51 -20.58
N LEU A 95 -29.76 9.55 -19.76
CA LEU A 95 -28.64 10.20 -19.10
C LEU A 95 -28.64 9.80 -17.63
N PHE A 96 -27.49 9.61 -17.06
CA PHE A 96 -27.38 9.30 -15.64
C PHE A 96 -26.30 10.14 -14.96
N TYR A 97 -26.51 10.40 -13.68
CA TYR A 97 -25.54 10.97 -12.77
C TYR A 97 -25.66 10.29 -11.43
N ASN A 98 -24.53 9.96 -10.82
CA ASN A 98 -24.46 9.41 -9.47
C ASN A 98 -23.29 10.01 -8.70
N ARG A 99 -23.50 10.25 -7.41
CA ARG A 99 -22.42 10.59 -6.46
C ARG A 99 -22.60 9.75 -5.20
N SER A 100 -21.54 9.09 -4.81
CA SER A 100 -21.51 8.26 -3.61
C SER A 100 -20.28 8.54 -2.76
N SER A 101 -20.41 8.33 -1.46
CA SER A 101 -19.30 8.27 -0.53
C SER A 101 -19.34 6.95 0.21
N ASN A 102 -18.17 6.48 0.58
CA ASN A 102 -17.99 5.30 1.43
C ASN A 102 -16.82 5.53 2.37
N PHE A 103 -16.66 4.67 3.35
CA PHE A 103 -15.49 4.63 4.21
C PHE A 103 -15.03 3.18 4.38
N LYS A 104 -13.76 3.03 4.73
CA LYS A 104 -13.18 1.78 5.15
C LYS A 104 -12.87 1.88 6.64
N ALA A 105 -13.43 0.99 7.45
CA ALA A 105 -13.06 0.90 8.85
C ALA A 105 -11.68 0.26 8.95
N ASP A 106 -10.70 1.03 9.39
CA ASP A 106 -9.37 0.55 9.73
C ASP A 106 -9.16 0.57 11.24
N ALA A 107 -8.17 -0.19 11.73
CA ALA A 107 -7.69 -0.03 13.09
C ALA A 107 -7.22 1.42 13.30
N PRO A 108 -7.32 1.96 14.52
CA PRO A 108 -6.80 3.28 14.83
C PRO A 108 -5.35 3.43 14.36
N ARG A 109 -5.08 4.50 13.61
CA ARG A 109 -3.77 4.81 13.05
C ARG A 109 -3.34 6.18 13.54
N GLY A 110 -2.08 6.31 13.91
CA GLY A 110 -1.46 7.58 14.26
C GLY A 110 -0.49 8.04 13.17
N ASP A 111 -0.33 9.34 13.02
CA ASP A 111 0.77 9.92 12.27
C ASP A 111 2.07 9.91 13.10
N VAL A 112 3.15 10.45 12.57
CA VAL A 112 4.46 10.52 13.23
C VAL A 112 4.48 11.37 14.50
N PHE A 113 3.41 12.10 14.81
CA PHE A 113 3.24 12.90 16.02
C PHE A 113 2.09 12.39 16.90
N GLY A 114 1.57 11.19 16.63
CA GLY A 114 0.50 10.57 17.41
C GLY A 114 -0.90 11.07 17.13
N ASN A 115 -1.08 12.01 16.18
CA ASN A 115 -2.41 12.45 15.81
C ASN A 115 -3.16 11.33 15.10
N ILE A 116 -4.44 11.15 15.48
CA ILE A 116 -5.28 10.13 14.87
C ILE A 116 -5.51 10.45 13.39
N ILE A 117 -5.15 9.53 12.52
CA ILE A 117 -5.48 9.60 11.10
C ILE A 117 -6.92 9.09 10.93
N PRO A 118 -7.82 9.90 10.33
CA PRO A 118 -9.19 9.46 10.07
C PRO A 118 -9.24 8.20 9.22
N ASN A 119 -10.35 7.48 9.32
CA ASN A 119 -10.58 6.32 8.45
C ASN A 119 -10.52 6.71 6.97
N PRO A 120 -10.00 5.84 6.10
CA PRO A 120 -10.05 6.08 4.66
C PRO A 120 -11.47 6.32 4.18
N THR A 121 -11.66 7.40 3.44
CA THR A 121 -12.95 7.78 2.87
C THR A 121 -12.85 7.90 1.36
N GLY A 122 -13.79 7.23 0.67
CA GLY A 122 -13.91 7.28 -0.78
C GLY A 122 -15.07 8.18 -1.21
N GLN A 123 -14.89 8.89 -2.31
CA GLN A 123 -15.96 9.58 -3.03
C GLN A 123 -15.89 9.21 -4.50
N THR A 124 -17.03 8.82 -5.06
CA THR A 124 -17.15 8.52 -6.48
C THR A 124 -18.22 9.41 -7.10
N LYS A 125 -17.92 9.91 -8.29
CA LYS A 125 -18.86 10.59 -9.18
C LYS A 125 -18.85 9.86 -10.50
N ASP A 126 -20.04 9.49 -10.96
CA ASP A 126 -20.28 8.82 -12.24
C ASP A 126 -21.33 9.62 -13.01
N TYR A 127 -21.08 9.82 -14.29
CA TYR A 127 -22.08 10.39 -15.19
C TYR A 127 -21.87 9.88 -16.60
N GLY A 128 -22.96 9.82 -17.35
CA GLY A 128 -22.86 9.28 -18.68
C GLY A 128 -24.21 9.16 -19.35
N PHE A 129 -24.21 8.36 -20.40
CA PHE A 129 -25.41 8.07 -21.15
C PHE A 129 -25.49 6.61 -21.58
N VAL A 130 -26.70 6.16 -21.83
CA VAL A 130 -27.00 4.89 -22.46
C VAL A 130 -27.82 5.17 -23.70
N VAL A 131 -27.41 4.60 -24.82
CA VAL A 131 -28.20 4.61 -26.08
C VAL A 131 -28.57 3.18 -26.41
N SER A 132 -29.86 2.88 -26.54
CA SER A 132 -30.31 1.63 -27.13
C SER A 132 -31.00 1.90 -28.46
N THR A 133 -30.82 1.01 -29.43
CA THR A 133 -31.35 1.15 -30.78
C THR A 133 -31.58 -0.22 -31.41
N MET A 134 -32.16 -0.26 -32.62
CA MET A 134 -32.49 -1.49 -33.34
C MET A 134 -33.44 -2.40 -32.52
N ASN A 135 -34.43 -1.79 -31.84
CA ASN A 135 -35.33 -2.48 -30.91
C ASN A 135 -34.55 -3.27 -29.83
N ASP A 136 -33.62 -2.56 -29.12
CA ASP A 136 -32.76 -3.06 -28.06
C ASP A 136 -31.73 -4.13 -28.48
N LYS A 137 -31.55 -4.31 -29.79
CA LYS A 137 -30.48 -5.22 -30.28
C LYS A 137 -29.09 -4.63 -30.18
N LEU A 138 -28.96 -3.31 -30.03
CA LEU A 138 -27.72 -2.61 -29.83
C LEU A 138 -27.88 -1.65 -28.67
N SER A 139 -27.02 -1.77 -27.67
CA SER A 139 -26.94 -0.86 -26.52
C SER A 139 -25.49 -0.43 -26.29
N LEU A 140 -25.29 0.88 -26.20
CA LEU A 140 -24.01 1.49 -25.85
C LEU A 140 -24.19 2.32 -24.58
N LYS A 141 -23.40 2.00 -23.54
CA LYS A 141 -23.24 2.81 -22.35
C LYS A 141 -21.86 3.46 -22.37
N VAL A 142 -21.83 4.76 -22.11
CA VAL A 142 -20.60 5.51 -21.88
C VAL A 142 -20.67 6.12 -20.49
N ASN A 143 -19.66 5.84 -19.67
CA ASN A 143 -19.56 6.30 -18.30
C ASN A 143 -18.23 7.05 -18.09
N TRP A 144 -18.31 8.27 -17.61
CA TRP A 144 -17.16 9.00 -17.05
C TRP A 144 -17.22 8.90 -15.54
N TYR A 145 -16.09 8.56 -14.94
CA TYR A 145 -16.01 8.47 -13.50
C TYR A 145 -14.81 9.22 -12.93
N LYS A 146 -14.96 9.63 -11.69
CA LYS A 146 -13.90 10.16 -10.85
C LYS A 146 -14.08 9.63 -9.43
N THR A 147 -13.09 8.90 -8.94
CA THR A 147 -13.03 8.38 -7.58
C THR A 147 -11.83 9.02 -6.87
N SER A 148 -12.05 9.58 -5.70
CA SER A 148 -11.01 10.02 -4.78
C SER A 148 -11.04 9.18 -3.51
N LEU A 149 -9.89 8.84 -3.01
CA LEU A 149 -9.71 8.15 -1.74
C LEU A 149 -8.78 9.00 -0.87
N ALA A 150 -9.29 9.48 0.24
CA ALA A 150 -8.54 10.25 1.22
C ALA A 150 -8.10 9.38 2.40
N ASN A 151 -7.00 9.75 3.03
CA ASN A 151 -6.44 9.10 4.22
C ASN A 151 -6.13 7.60 4.03
N ALA A 152 -5.86 7.13 2.81
CA ALA A 152 -5.38 5.76 2.62
C ALA A 152 -4.02 5.58 3.29
N THR A 153 -3.79 4.42 3.90
CA THR A 153 -2.43 4.09 4.35
C THR A 153 -1.55 3.94 3.13
N LEU A 154 -0.41 4.62 3.13
CA LEU A 154 0.59 4.47 2.07
C LEU A 154 1.10 3.02 2.10
N ALA A 155 0.63 2.22 1.16
CA ALA A 155 1.03 0.82 1.05
C ALA A 155 2.52 0.75 0.66
N GLY A 156 3.23 -0.17 1.29
CA GLY A 156 4.67 -0.22 1.17
C GLY A 156 5.28 0.99 1.87
N ASP A 157 4.87 1.26 3.10
CA ASP A 157 5.66 2.02 4.06
C ASP A 157 7.02 1.34 4.23
N SER A 158 7.46 0.93 3.16
CA SER A 158 8.81 0.53 2.83
C SER A 158 9.77 1.68 3.02
N ALA A 159 9.31 2.90 3.15
CA ALA A 159 10.11 3.98 3.71
C ALA A 159 10.46 3.71 5.18
N GLY A 160 9.96 2.57 5.71
CA GLY A 160 10.39 2.06 6.98
C GLY A 160 10.05 2.96 8.17
N PHE A 161 9.03 3.82 8.04
CA PHE A 161 8.64 4.70 9.14
C PHE A 161 8.24 3.91 10.38
N SER A 162 7.56 2.78 10.24
CA SER A 162 7.16 1.95 11.37
C SER A 162 8.28 1.04 11.91
N GLY A 163 9.12 0.50 11.03
CA GLY A 163 10.23 -0.38 11.43
C GLY A 163 11.51 0.36 11.75
N SER A 164 11.66 1.57 11.22
CA SER A 164 12.91 2.34 11.32
C SER A 164 13.00 3.24 12.54
N LEU A 165 11.95 3.34 13.35
CA LEU A 165 12.04 4.17 14.54
C LEU A 165 13.15 3.70 15.47
N TYR A 166 13.30 2.40 15.58
CA TYR A 166 14.41 1.81 16.31
C TYR A 166 15.74 2.40 15.83
N TYR A 167 15.91 2.55 14.51
CA TYR A 167 17.12 3.11 13.92
C TYR A 167 17.12 4.63 13.80
N ILE A 168 15.94 5.28 13.78
CA ILE A 168 15.85 6.72 13.66
C ILE A 168 16.20 7.44 14.96
N TRP A 169 15.78 6.89 16.09
CA TRP A 169 15.99 7.55 17.37
C TRP A 169 16.52 6.62 18.46
N ALA A 170 15.88 5.48 18.68
CA ALA A 170 16.16 4.66 19.86
C ALA A 170 17.61 4.14 19.89
N VAL A 171 18.12 3.63 18.76
CA VAL A 171 19.50 3.17 18.68
C VAL A 171 20.49 4.33 18.79
N PRO A 172 20.36 5.41 18.01
CA PRO A 172 21.25 6.54 18.14
C PRO A 172 21.26 7.16 19.55
N ALA A 173 20.09 7.31 20.17
CA ALA A 173 20.00 7.86 21.51
C ALA A 173 20.66 6.96 22.56
N TRP A 174 20.44 5.66 22.45
CA TRP A 174 21.06 4.67 23.31
C TRP A 174 22.59 4.71 23.17
N GLU A 175 23.10 4.56 21.95
CA GLU A 175 24.53 4.59 21.69
C GLU A 175 25.16 5.90 22.15
N ALA A 176 24.52 7.04 21.88
CA ALA A 176 25.00 8.34 22.30
C ALA A 176 25.08 8.48 23.81
N THR A 177 24.07 8.04 24.56
CA THR A 177 24.06 8.13 26.03
C THR A 177 25.10 7.22 26.67
N PHE A 178 25.30 6.01 26.12
CA PHE A 178 26.30 5.08 26.62
C PHE A 178 27.73 5.54 26.30
N ALA A 179 27.94 6.11 25.12
CA ALA A 179 29.24 6.67 24.76
C ALA A 179 29.65 7.82 25.69
N LEU A 180 28.73 8.72 26.04
CA LEU A 180 28.97 9.79 27.00
C LEU A 180 29.35 9.26 28.39
N ALA A 181 28.78 8.12 28.78
CA ALA A 181 29.11 7.51 30.07
C ALA A 181 30.38 6.65 30.06
N GLY A 182 31.04 6.54 28.93
CA GLY A 182 32.20 5.66 28.77
C GLY A 182 31.84 4.18 28.92
N ARG A 183 30.61 3.81 28.56
CA ARG A 183 30.02 2.48 28.80
C ARG A 183 29.64 1.77 27.51
N GLU A 184 29.23 0.53 27.63
CA GLU A 184 28.89 -0.38 26.54
C GLU A 184 27.59 -0.03 25.82
N GLY A 185 27.57 -0.18 24.51
CA GLY A 185 26.38 -0.01 23.69
C GLY A 185 25.47 -1.25 23.62
N ILE A 186 24.40 -1.16 22.83
CA ILE A 186 23.31 -2.16 22.70
C ILE A 186 23.79 -3.58 22.39
N ASN A 187 24.90 -3.74 21.71
CA ASN A 187 25.30 -5.03 21.18
C ASN A 187 26.00 -5.95 22.18
N GLY A 188 25.93 -5.64 23.48
CA GLY A 188 26.35 -6.56 24.53
C GLY A 188 27.82 -6.94 24.50
N ARG A 189 28.64 -6.14 23.87
CA ARG A 189 30.08 -6.32 23.95
C ARG A 189 30.54 -5.76 25.27
N ASN A 190 30.86 -6.66 26.18
CA ASN A 190 31.32 -6.36 27.54
C ASN A 190 32.70 -5.76 27.62
N ASP A 191 33.17 -5.06 26.62
CA ASP A 191 34.54 -4.58 26.56
C ASP A 191 34.66 -3.06 26.54
N GLY A 192 33.58 -2.32 26.78
CA GLY A 192 33.58 -0.84 26.83
C GLY A 192 34.05 -0.19 25.53
N ARG A 193 34.21 -0.98 24.49
CA ARG A 193 34.76 -0.56 23.21
C ARG A 193 33.63 -0.25 22.29
N GLN A 194 33.29 0.98 22.31
CA GLN A 194 32.24 1.53 21.52
C GLN A 194 32.61 1.52 20.05
N TRP A 195 31.67 1.24 19.20
CA TRP A 195 31.77 1.38 17.77
C TRP A 195 32.30 2.76 17.37
N TYR A 196 31.95 3.78 18.13
CA TYR A 196 32.37 5.15 17.91
C TYR A 196 33.86 5.37 18.15
N TRP A 197 34.40 4.69 19.15
CA TRP A 197 35.74 4.90 19.63
C TRP A 197 36.74 4.05 18.89
N ASN A 198 36.36 2.86 18.46
CA ASN A 198 37.19 2.03 17.59
C ASN A 198 37.53 2.74 16.28
N TYR A 199 36.76 3.73 15.88
CA TYR A 199 37.08 4.50 14.69
C TYR A 199 38.28 5.41 14.87
N ALA A 200 38.48 5.99 16.03
CA ALA A 200 39.64 6.85 16.31
C ALA A 200 40.97 6.09 16.30
N GLY A 201 40.93 4.77 16.62
CA GLY A 201 42.10 3.89 16.62
C GLY A 201 42.09 2.78 15.58
N ALA A 202 41.05 2.77 14.74
CA ALA A 202 40.56 1.60 14.04
C ALA A 202 41.45 0.98 12.99
N SER A 203 42.48 1.57 12.64
CA SER A 203 43.21 1.07 11.47
C SER A 203 44.53 0.41 11.75
N VAL A 204 44.89 0.29 13.01
CA VAL A 204 46.27 -0.11 13.33
C VAL A 204 46.51 -1.58 13.06
N ASN A 205 45.50 -2.45 13.13
CA ASN A 205 45.74 -3.89 13.00
C ASN A 205 44.76 -4.63 12.04
N GLY A 206 44.00 -3.91 11.23
CA GLY A 206 43.20 -4.51 10.15
C GLY A 206 42.06 -5.45 10.57
N GLY A 207 41.79 -5.59 11.85
CA GLY A 207 40.73 -6.43 12.41
C GLY A 207 39.55 -5.60 12.93
N ALA A 208 38.31 -5.87 12.44
CA ALA A 208 37.13 -5.30 13.03
C ALA A 208 36.99 -5.78 14.48
N GLY A 209 37.35 -4.91 15.43
CA GLY A 209 37.14 -5.16 16.85
C GLY A 209 38.37 -5.50 17.70
N GLU A 210 39.55 -5.33 17.20
CA GLU A 210 40.72 -5.41 18.08
C GLU A 210 40.92 -4.13 18.89
N TYR A 211 41.12 -4.33 20.18
CA TYR A 211 41.31 -3.30 21.20
C TYR A 211 42.70 -2.69 21.14
N ASP A 212 42.80 -1.39 20.95
CA ASP A 212 44.00 -0.64 21.14
C ASP A 212 43.94 0.13 22.46
N ALA A 213 44.76 -0.28 23.45
CA ALA A 213 44.81 0.35 24.75
C ALA A 213 45.21 1.83 24.69
N ALA A 214 45.91 2.26 23.63
CA ALA A 214 46.31 3.65 23.42
C ALA A 214 45.11 4.56 23.01
N TRP A 215 44.00 3.98 22.61
CA TRP A 215 42.81 4.68 22.16
C TRP A 215 41.60 4.50 23.10
N GLN A 216 41.83 4.29 24.37
CA GLN A 216 40.82 4.21 25.39
C GLN A 216 40.37 5.59 25.88
N PRO A 217 39.11 5.75 26.30
CA PRO A 217 38.66 6.92 27.05
C PRO A 217 39.62 7.22 28.20
N GLY A 218 40.05 8.47 28.29
CA GLY A 218 41.06 8.91 29.28
C GLY A 218 42.52 8.81 28.82
N THR A 219 42.79 8.29 27.63
CA THR A 219 44.15 8.34 27.06
C THR A 219 44.35 9.59 26.19
N PRO A 220 45.59 10.17 26.13
CA PRO A 220 45.84 11.36 25.33
C PRO A 220 45.51 11.20 23.84
N ASN A 221 45.79 10.05 23.25
CA ASN A 221 45.46 9.80 21.83
C ASN A 221 43.96 9.88 21.57
N PHE A 222 43.17 9.28 22.43
CA PHE A 222 41.74 9.32 22.35
C PHE A 222 41.18 10.74 22.58
N GLU A 223 41.57 11.38 23.70
CA GLU A 223 40.98 12.66 24.09
C GLU A 223 41.39 13.81 23.14
N ASN A 224 42.55 13.75 22.52
CA ASN A 224 43.05 14.77 21.61
C ASN A 224 42.76 14.47 20.13
N SER A 225 42.10 13.37 19.82
CA SER A 225 41.75 13.02 18.44
C SER A 225 40.64 13.94 17.87
N PRO A 226 40.83 14.49 16.66
CA PRO A 226 39.78 15.23 15.97
C PRO A 226 38.51 14.39 15.73
N VAL A 227 38.64 13.08 15.52
CA VAL A 227 37.53 12.15 15.35
C VAL A 227 36.74 12.04 16.64
N THR A 228 37.41 11.89 17.79
CA THR A 228 36.76 11.88 19.11
C THR A 228 36.03 13.19 19.38
N ALA A 229 36.63 14.32 19.09
CA ALA A 229 36.01 15.64 19.23
C ALA A 229 34.74 15.76 18.35
N LYS A 230 34.82 15.28 17.11
CA LYS A 230 33.69 15.26 16.18
C LYS A 230 32.55 14.37 16.68
N GLN A 231 32.87 13.18 17.21
CA GLN A 231 31.84 12.28 17.76
C GLN A 231 31.22 12.82 19.05
N LYS A 232 31.99 13.42 19.93
CA LYS A 232 31.48 14.11 21.13
C LYS A 232 30.52 15.23 20.75
N ALA A 233 30.85 16.02 19.72
CA ALA A 233 29.99 17.06 19.21
C ALA A 233 28.68 16.48 18.62
N ALA A 234 28.77 15.41 17.84
CA ALA A 234 27.62 14.72 17.24
C ALA A 234 26.68 14.15 18.31
N ILE A 235 27.22 13.49 19.32
CA ILE A 235 26.49 12.93 20.46
C ILE A 235 25.78 14.06 21.22
N ASN A 236 26.50 15.11 21.56
CA ASN A 236 25.91 16.24 22.28
C ASN A 236 24.80 16.92 21.49
N ASP A 237 25.02 17.17 20.21
CA ASP A 237 24.01 17.79 19.32
C ASP A 237 22.76 16.90 19.21
N PHE A 238 22.94 15.58 19.03
CA PHE A 238 21.83 14.64 18.96
C PHE A 238 20.97 14.64 20.22
N LEU A 239 21.57 14.64 21.39
CA LEU A 239 20.86 14.57 22.66
C LEU A 239 20.23 15.91 23.07
N THR A 240 20.87 17.03 22.73
CA THR A 240 20.42 18.36 23.20
C THR A 240 19.53 19.10 22.22
N ASN A 241 19.70 18.88 20.92
CA ASN A 241 19.02 19.60 19.86
C ASN A 241 18.07 18.71 19.05
N PHE A 242 17.70 17.52 19.57
CA PHE A 242 16.71 16.69 18.94
C PHE A 242 15.42 17.48 18.65
N PRO A 243 14.92 17.48 17.37
CA PRO A 243 13.98 18.50 16.93
C PRO A 243 12.51 18.23 17.28
N PHE A 244 12.21 17.08 17.90
CA PHE A 244 10.84 16.71 18.24
C PHE A 244 10.62 16.66 19.73
N GLY A 245 9.38 16.95 20.15
CA GLY A 245 8.96 17.01 21.54
C GLY A 245 8.38 15.69 22.07
N PRO A 246 7.76 15.74 23.27
CA PRO A 246 7.18 14.56 23.92
C PRO A 246 6.16 13.82 23.07
N GLU A 247 5.37 14.53 22.26
CA GLU A 247 4.35 13.96 21.37
C GLU A 247 4.93 12.95 20.38
N PHE A 248 6.16 13.17 19.91
CA PHE A 248 6.87 12.22 19.08
C PHE A 248 7.17 10.92 19.83
N PHE A 249 7.68 11.03 21.05
CA PHE A 249 8.02 9.86 21.88
C PHE A 249 6.78 9.08 22.29
N ASP A 250 5.70 9.77 22.62
CA ASP A 250 4.41 9.14 22.93
C ASP A 250 3.81 8.41 21.73
N ALA A 251 3.88 9.01 20.53
CA ALA A 251 3.41 8.40 19.28
C ALA A 251 4.08 7.06 19.00
N TYR A 252 5.35 6.97 19.35
CA TYR A 252 6.15 5.76 19.15
C TYR A 252 6.18 4.85 20.40
N GLY A 253 5.48 5.21 21.46
CA GLY A 253 5.44 4.43 22.69
C GLY A 253 6.78 4.35 23.40
N ILE A 254 7.61 5.38 23.25
CA ILE A 254 8.92 5.46 23.89
C ILE A 254 8.74 6.07 25.27
N ASP A 255 8.94 5.26 26.30
CA ASP A 255 8.85 5.68 27.70
C ASP A 255 10.23 6.15 28.21
N ILE A 256 10.54 7.41 27.91
CA ILE A 256 11.82 8.01 28.29
C ILE A 256 11.59 9.46 28.74
N ASP A 257 12.37 9.89 29.73
CA ASP A 257 12.38 11.29 30.16
C ASP A 257 13.43 12.09 29.38
N VAL A 258 13.01 12.59 28.23
CA VAL A 258 13.90 13.35 27.33
C VAL A 258 14.49 14.61 27.94
N THR A 259 13.91 15.13 29.02
CA THR A 259 14.44 16.32 29.70
C THR A 259 15.76 16.04 30.39
N LYS A 260 15.98 14.79 30.77
CA LYS A 260 17.21 14.33 31.44
C LYS A 260 18.40 14.15 30.50
N PHE A 261 18.20 14.15 29.18
CA PHE A 261 19.35 14.16 28.25
C PHE A 261 20.23 15.40 28.41
N LYS A 262 19.64 16.49 28.87
CA LYS A 262 20.38 17.76 29.14
C LYS A 262 20.95 17.82 30.56
N SER A 263 20.76 16.78 31.36
CA SER A 263 21.31 16.71 32.72
C SER A 263 22.78 16.30 32.71
N ALA A 264 23.46 16.49 33.87
CA ALA A 264 24.82 16.02 34.06
C ALA A 264 25.00 14.50 33.90
N ASN A 265 23.93 13.74 34.02
CA ASN A 265 23.90 12.31 33.78
C ASN A 265 22.78 11.95 32.76
N PRO A 266 23.04 12.00 31.45
CA PRO A 266 22.05 11.70 30.42
C PRO A 266 21.47 10.27 30.49
N LEU A 267 22.21 9.32 31.07
CA LEU A 267 21.71 7.96 31.27
C LEU A 267 20.52 7.89 32.22
N SER A 268 20.35 8.86 33.11
CA SER A 268 19.20 8.94 34.00
C SER A 268 17.88 9.18 33.24
N ALA A 269 17.93 9.53 31.97
CA ALA A 269 16.77 9.61 31.10
C ALA A 269 16.11 8.25 30.86
N TRP A 270 16.90 7.18 30.95
CA TRP A 270 16.43 5.83 30.73
C TRP A 270 15.79 5.28 32.00
N PRO A 271 14.50 4.90 31.96
CA PRO A 271 13.83 4.36 33.15
C PRO A 271 14.54 3.10 33.64
N GLY A 272 14.67 2.94 34.97
CA GLY A 272 15.37 1.84 35.63
C GLY A 272 16.89 1.88 35.50
N TYR A 273 17.46 2.99 35.01
CA TYR A 273 18.88 3.22 35.14
C TYR A 273 19.31 3.15 36.62
N ASN A 274 20.25 2.28 36.89
CA ASN A 274 20.90 2.17 38.19
C ASN A 274 22.41 2.33 37.97
N PRO A 275 23.04 3.36 38.54
CA PRO A 275 24.47 3.57 38.39
C PRO A 275 25.32 2.41 38.91
N ASP A 276 24.79 1.63 39.86
CA ASP A 276 25.49 0.52 40.48
C ASP A 276 25.30 -0.81 39.72
N ASN A 277 24.36 -0.86 38.80
CA ASN A 277 24.07 -2.04 38.02
C ASN A 277 24.01 -1.73 36.52
N LEU A 278 25.02 -2.14 35.81
CA LEU A 278 25.22 -1.85 34.39
C LEU A 278 24.41 -2.73 33.44
N ALA A 279 23.64 -3.67 33.94
CA ALA A 279 22.78 -4.57 33.15
C ALA A 279 21.49 -3.88 32.70
N ILE A 280 21.60 -2.78 31.95
CA ILE A 280 20.42 -2.00 31.50
C ILE A 280 19.79 -2.59 30.24
N GLN A 281 20.45 -3.49 29.54
CA GLN A 281 19.96 -4.08 28.29
C GLN A 281 18.53 -4.65 28.34
N PRO A 282 18.11 -5.39 29.38
CA PRO A 282 16.74 -5.89 29.45
C PRO A 282 15.70 -4.77 29.53
N ALA A 283 16.09 -3.64 30.08
CA ALA A 283 15.21 -2.50 30.29
C ALA A 283 14.87 -1.74 28.99
N TYR A 284 15.77 -1.72 28.04
CA TYR A 284 15.56 -1.05 26.75
C TYR A 284 14.54 -1.82 25.87
N GLN A 285 14.69 -3.12 25.73
CA GLN A 285 13.81 -3.94 24.89
C GLN A 285 12.35 -4.01 25.39
N GLY A 286 12.14 -3.84 26.70
CA GLY A 286 10.82 -3.86 27.32
C GLY A 286 10.06 -2.53 27.28
N ARG A 287 10.61 -1.47 26.72
CA ARG A 287 10.11 -0.10 26.91
C ARG A 287 9.59 0.61 25.67
N LEU A 288 9.70 0.03 24.53
CA LEU A 288 8.82 0.40 23.44
C LEU A 288 7.43 -0.12 23.84
N LYS A 289 6.58 0.75 24.37
CA LYS A 289 5.17 0.41 24.60
C LYS A 289 4.65 -0.14 23.28
N SER A 290 4.17 -1.36 23.28
CA SER A 290 3.49 -1.89 22.11
C SER A 290 2.21 -1.08 21.90
N THR A 291 2.29 -0.02 21.16
CA THR A 291 1.14 0.84 20.83
C THR A 291 0.26 0.24 19.73
N GLY A 292 0.49 -1.02 19.37
CA GLY A 292 -0.22 -1.72 18.31
C GLY A 292 0.43 -1.52 16.95
N ALA A 293 -0.06 -0.62 16.14
CA ALA A 293 0.58 -0.24 14.88
C ALA A 293 1.46 1.00 15.11
N GLY A 294 2.69 0.96 14.66
CA GLY A 294 3.55 2.15 14.64
C GLY A 294 2.93 3.28 13.80
N PRO A 295 3.52 4.49 13.83
CA PRO A 295 3.06 5.60 13.01
C PRO A 295 3.02 5.23 11.53
N VAL A 296 2.00 5.69 10.83
CA VAL A 296 1.82 5.43 9.40
C VAL A 296 1.77 6.73 8.61
N ALA A 297 2.21 6.65 7.37
CA ALA A 297 1.97 7.70 6.39
C ALA A 297 0.60 7.50 5.74
N SER A 298 -0.14 8.57 5.53
CA SER A 298 -1.34 8.57 4.71
C SER A 298 -1.08 9.21 3.36
N VAL A 299 -1.88 8.83 2.39
CA VAL A 299 -1.84 9.36 1.03
C VAL A 299 -3.26 9.49 0.48
N ASP A 300 -3.47 10.56 -0.27
CA ASP A 300 -4.68 10.74 -1.04
C ASP A 300 -4.45 10.25 -2.47
N THR A 301 -5.43 9.55 -3.03
CA THR A 301 -5.36 9.07 -4.40
C THR A 301 -6.60 9.51 -5.19
N GLU A 302 -6.42 9.74 -6.46
CA GLU A 302 -7.49 10.02 -7.40
C GLU A 302 -7.41 9.08 -8.57
N SER A 303 -8.53 8.48 -8.95
CA SER A 303 -8.69 7.70 -10.17
C SER A 303 -9.82 8.30 -11.00
N LYS A 304 -9.57 8.49 -12.28
CA LYS A 304 -10.59 8.96 -13.24
C LYS A 304 -10.47 8.22 -14.55
N GLY A 305 -11.58 8.14 -15.25
CA GLY A 305 -11.57 7.43 -16.52
C GLY A 305 -12.86 7.56 -17.30
N ILE A 306 -12.87 6.85 -18.41
CA ILE A 306 -14.02 6.65 -19.26
C ILE A 306 -14.17 5.16 -19.52
N GLU A 307 -15.41 4.68 -19.50
CA GLU A 307 -15.77 3.29 -19.73
C GLU A 307 -16.79 3.22 -20.85
N PHE A 308 -16.61 2.26 -21.74
CA PHE A 308 -17.52 1.95 -22.84
C PHE A 308 -18.00 0.52 -22.66
N GLU A 309 -19.29 0.32 -22.70
CA GLU A 309 -19.92 -0.99 -22.69
C GLU A 309 -20.87 -1.07 -23.88
N LEU A 310 -20.57 -1.96 -24.81
CA LEU A 310 -21.41 -2.21 -25.97
C LEU A 310 -21.94 -3.64 -25.90
N THR A 311 -23.26 -3.78 -26.00
CA THR A 311 -23.94 -5.06 -26.18
C THR A 311 -24.65 -5.06 -27.52
N ALA A 312 -24.45 -6.11 -28.33
CA ALA A 312 -25.08 -6.24 -29.61
C ALA A 312 -25.67 -7.65 -29.79
N LYS A 313 -26.85 -7.72 -30.37
CA LYS A 313 -27.54 -8.94 -30.80
C LYS A 313 -27.92 -8.83 -32.28
N PRO A 314 -26.92 -8.89 -33.20
CA PRO A 314 -27.20 -8.72 -34.63
C PRO A 314 -28.20 -9.75 -35.14
N LEU A 315 -28.16 -10.96 -34.61
CA LEU A 315 -29.10 -12.05 -34.81
C LEU A 315 -29.65 -12.54 -33.48
N LYS A 316 -30.77 -13.24 -33.47
CA LYS A 316 -31.39 -13.78 -32.24
C LYS A 316 -30.43 -14.69 -31.44
N ASN A 317 -29.56 -15.38 -32.16
CA ASN A 317 -28.62 -16.39 -31.66
C ASN A 317 -27.18 -15.92 -31.64
N TRP A 318 -26.89 -14.63 -31.86
CA TRP A 318 -25.56 -14.06 -31.83
C TRP A 318 -25.48 -12.92 -30.82
N ASN A 319 -24.67 -13.13 -29.78
CA ASN A 319 -24.41 -12.14 -28.74
C ASN A 319 -22.96 -11.65 -28.83
N ILE A 320 -22.80 -10.33 -28.78
CA ILE A 320 -21.48 -9.66 -28.74
C ILE A 320 -21.52 -8.70 -27.55
N THR A 321 -20.48 -8.76 -26.72
CA THR A 321 -20.23 -7.78 -25.66
C THR A 321 -18.83 -7.24 -25.83
N LEU A 322 -18.70 -5.91 -25.77
CA LEU A 322 -17.44 -5.21 -25.83
C LEU A 322 -17.37 -4.27 -24.64
N ASN A 323 -16.26 -4.34 -23.90
CA ASN A 323 -15.94 -3.39 -22.84
C ASN A 323 -14.58 -2.77 -23.14
N ALA A 324 -14.51 -1.45 -23.07
CA ALA A 324 -13.25 -0.71 -23.14
C ALA A 324 -13.20 0.31 -22.01
N SER A 325 -12.03 0.50 -21.43
CA SER A 325 -11.84 1.52 -20.41
C SER A 325 -10.50 2.21 -20.55
N LYS A 326 -10.50 3.51 -20.28
CA LYS A 326 -9.28 4.30 -20.04
C LYS A 326 -9.30 4.74 -18.59
N THR A 327 -8.27 4.39 -17.84
CA THR A 327 -8.13 4.74 -16.43
C THR A 327 -6.81 5.48 -16.21
N THR A 328 -6.88 6.57 -15.46
CA THR A 328 -5.70 7.25 -14.90
C THR A 328 -5.86 7.27 -13.39
N ALA A 329 -4.87 6.79 -12.66
CA ALA A 329 -4.84 6.88 -11.21
C ALA A 329 -3.56 7.62 -10.80
N VAL A 330 -3.71 8.60 -9.93
CA VAL A 330 -2.60 9.43 -9.44
C VAL A 330 -2.61 9.48 -7.92
N ARG A 331 -1.43 9.57 -7.33
CA ARG A 331 -1.28 9.96 -5.93
C ARG A 331 -1.28 11.48 -5.87
N ASN A 332 -2.22 12.08 -5.15
CA ASN A 332 -2.36 13.53 -5.12
C ASN A 332 -1.46 14.18 -4.07
N ALA A 333 -1.41 13.61 -2.87
CA ALA A 333 -0.66 14.20 -1.79
C ALA A 333 -0.23 13.13 -0.78
N ILE A 334 1.02 13.22 -0.33
CA ILE A 334 1.49 12.56 0.89
C ILE A 334 1.15 13.48 2.06
N SER A 335 0.82 12.87 3.20
CA SER A 335 0.45 13.59 4.42
C SER A 335 1.40 14.76 4.73
N PRO A 336 0.89 15.98 4.95
CA PRO A 336 1.70 17.14 5.31
C PRO A 336 2.55 16.93 6.56
N THR A 337 2.10 16.10 7.50
CA THR A 337 2.85 15.77 8.72
C THR A 337 4.12 14.99 8.41
N ILE A 338 4.07 14.05 7.45
CA ILE A 338 5.25 13.33 6.97
C ILE A 338 6.21 14.28 6.24
N VAL A 339 5.70 15.16 5.40
CA VAL A 339 6.53 16.16 4.71
C VAL A 339 7.30 17.00 5.72
N LYS A 340 6.60 17.57 6.70
CA LYS A 340 7.20 18.36 7.77
C LYS A 340 8.22 17.56 8.59
N PHE A 341 7.90 16.32 8.93
CA PHE A 341 8.82 15.43 9.65
C PHE A 341 10.11 15.22 8.86
N MET A 342 10.00 14.87 7.58
CA MET A 342 11.14 14.62 6.71
C MET A 342 12.03 15.84 6.54
N GLU A 343 11.44 17.01 6.31
CA GLU A 343 12.17 18.28 6.19
C GLU A 343 12.91 18.63 7.49
N THR A 344 12.21 18.56 8.61
CA THR A 344 12.76 18.90 9.93
C THR A 344 13.91 17.98 10.30
N TYR A 345 13.72 16.67 10.15
CA TYR A 345 14.71 15.70 10.57
C TYR A 345 15.91 15.63 9.61
N THR A 346 15.70 15.79 8.32
CA THR A 346 16.79 15.90 7.35
C THR A 346 17.64 17.14 7.61
N LYS A 347 17.02 18.28 7.95
CA LYS A 347 17.75 19.50 8.34
C LYS A 347 18.56 19.30 9.62
N PHE A 348 18.00 18.62 10.60
CA PHE A 348 18.71 18.29 11.85
C PHE A 348 19.94 17.42 11.57
N LEU A 349 19.79 16.36 10.77
CA LEU A 349 20.88 15.47 10.42
C LEU A 349 21.88 16.05 9.39
N ALA A 350 21.60 17.20 8.83
CA ALA A 350 22.61 17.99 8.09
C ALA A 350 23.64 18.63 9.02
N GLY A 351 23.27 18.84 10.30
CA GLY A 351 24.15 19.33 11.36
C GLY A 351 25.06 18.25 11.96
N PRO A 352 25.74 18.57 13.08
CA PRO A 352 26.67 17.66 13.75
C PRO A 352 26.07 16.31 14.12
N ALA A 353 24.81 16.26 14.55
CA ALA A 353 24.11 15.02 14.90
C ALA A 353 24.15 13.95 13.77
N GLY A 354 24.20 14.39 12.53
CA GLY A 354 24.31 13.48 11.39
C GLY A 354 25.63 12.74 11.28
N ASP A 355 26.68 13.21 11.94
CA ASP A 355 27.98 12.57 11.95
C ASP A 355 28.10 11.47 13.02
N LEU A 356 27.02 11.26 13.81
CA LEU A 356 26.97 10.19 14.79
C LEU A 356 27.14 8.84 14.08
N VAL A 357 28.14 8.07 14.47
CA VAL A 357 28.39 6.73 13.94
C VAL A 357 27.47 5.74 14.63
N LEU A 358 26.65 5.01 13.87
CA LEU A 358 25.67 4.07 14.41
C LEU A 358 26.24 2.67 14.62
N TRP A 359 27.13 2.23 13.72
CA TRP A 359 27.77 0.91 13.79
C TRP A 359 28.96 0.83 12.84
N GLY A 360 29.86 -0.09 13.14
CA GLY A 360 31.03 -0.34 12.31
C GLY A 360 32.13 0.71 12.46
N THR A 361 33.15 0.57 11.65
CA THR A 361 34.37 1.41 11.70
C THR A 361 34.45 2.42 10.55
N ASP A 362 33.55 2.31 9.56
CA ASP A 362 33.52 3.19 8.39
C ASP A 362 32.58 4.39 8.61
N PRO A 363 33.14 5.60 8.83
CA PRO A 363 32.32 6.78 9.07
C PRO A 363 31.57 7.26 7.81
N THR A 364 31.95 6.79 6.62
CA THR A 364 31.35 7.21 5.37
C THR A 364 29.98 6.58 5.20
N PHE A 365 29.87 5.29 5.54
CA PHE A 365 28.63 4.53 5.36
C PHE A 365 27.82 4.36 6.64
N ASN A 366 28.47 4.45 7.80
CA ASN A 366 27.87 4.11 9.08
C ASN A 366 27.47 5.33 9.91
N THR A 367 27.57 6.53 9.35
CA THR A 367 27.02 7.73 10.00
C THR A 367 25.50 7.75 9.93
N PHE A 368 24.87 8.41 10.90
CA PHE A 368 23.42 8.56 10.94
C PHE A 368 22.90 9.30 9.69
N ARG A 369 23.62 10.30 9.21
CA ARG A 369 23.28 11.00 7.95
C ARG A 369 23.29 10.07 6.75
N ALA A 370 24.28 9.21 6.61
CA ALA A 370 24.35 8.24 5.53
C ALA A 370 23.20 7.22 5.61
N TYR A 371 22.96 6.69 6.81
CA TYR A 371 21.83 5.79 7.04
C TYR A 371 20.49 6.45 6.70
N TRP A 372 20.26 7.66 7.20
CA TRP A 372 19.06 8.43 6.94
C TRP A 372 18.85 8.67 5.44
N LYS A 373 19.90 9.14 4.74
CA LYS A 373 19.84 9.36 3.30
C LYS A 373 19.46 8.09 2.54
N ASN A 374 20.18 6.99 2.79
CA ASN A 374 20.06 5.79 1.99
C ASN A 374 18.76 5.01 2.27
N ASN A 375 18.35 4.92 3.53
CA ASN A 375 17.23 4.07 3.92
C ASN A 375 15.90 4.82 4.05
N ILE A 376 15.92 6.14 4.19
CA ILE A 376 14.71 6.94 4.40
C ILE A 376 14.52 8.01 3.33
N VAL A 377 15.51 8.89 3.12
CA VAL A 377 15.35 10.03 2.19
C VAL A 377 15.19 9.54 0.76
N ASN A 378 16.04 8.64 0.30
CA ASN A 378 15.98 8.16 -1.08
C ASN A 378 14.63 7.47 -1.41
N PRO A 379 14.14 6.49 -0.62
CA PRO A 379 12.80 5.95 -0.82
C PRO A 379 11.68 7.00 -0.75
N TYR A 380 11.77 7.94 0.19
CA TYR A 380 10.81 9.02 0.31
C TYR A 380 10.80 9.93 -0.93
N GLN A 381 11.96 10.29 -1.48
CA GLN A 381 12.04 11.09 -2.70
C GLN A 381 11.39 10.38 -3.90
N VAL A 382 11.56 9.06 -4.02
CA VAL A 382 10.87 8.28 -5.04
C VAL A 382 9.35 8.41 -4.90
N LEU A 383 8.83 8.34 -3.66
CA LEU A 383 7.41 8.52 -3.39
C LEU A 383 6.94 9.94 -3.73
N ARG A 384 7.70 10.96 -3.33
CA ARG A 384 7.40 12.37 -3.62
C ARG A 384 7.40 12.66 -5.12
N ASN A 385 8.36 12.14 -5.84
CA ASN A 385 8.45 12.30 -7.27
C ASN A 385 7.26 11.65 -8.01
N GLN A 386 6.60 10.67 -7.41
CA GLN A 386 5.41 10.03 -7.98
C GLN A 386 4.11 10.80 -7.71
N GLU A 387 4.13 11.87 -6.89
CA GLU A 387 2.95 12.71 -6.71
C GLU A 387 2.56 13.39 -8.04
N GLY A 388 1.27 13.32 -8.36
CA GLY A 388 0.74 13.82 -9.62
C GLY A 388 1.02 12.96 -10.86
N SER A 389 1.83 11.91 -10.73
CA SER A 389 2.10 10.97 -11.83
C SER A 389 1.14 9.79 -11.82
N SER A 390 1.02 9.10 -12.97
CA SER A 390 0.24 7.87 -13.07
C SER A 390 0.81 6.78 -12.15
N ALA A 391 -0.10 6.07 -11.47
CA ALA A 391 0.30 4.94 -10.62
C ALA A 391 1.06 3.90 -11.46
N PRO A 392 2.23 3.43 -10.98
CA PRO A 392 2.92 2.31 -11.60
C PRO A 392 2.01 1.07 -11.68
N GLU A 393 2.32 0.16 -12.61
CA GLU A 393 1.58 -1.10 -12.83
C GLU A 393 0.12 -0.94 -13.32
N LEU A 394 -0.41 0.26 -13.45
CA LEU A 394 -1.70 0.50 -14.05
C LEU A 394 -1.59 0.48 -15.59
N ALA A 395 -2.34 -0.41 -16.24
CA ALA A 395 -2.55 -0.35 -17.68
C ALA A 395 -3.56 0.75 -18.01
N PRO A 396 -3.19 1.83 -18.72
CA PRO A 396 -4.09 2.95 -18.98
C PRO A 396 -5.32 2.54 -19.77
N TRP A 397 -5.17 1.71 -20.78
CA TRP A 397 -6.25 1.18 -21.59
C TRP A 397 -6.45 -0.31 -21.38
N ARG A 398 -7.72 -0.71 -21.36
CA ARG A 398 -8.14 -2.12 -21.35
C ARG A 398 -9.27 -2.31 -22.32
N PHE A 399 -9.31 -3.45 -22.97
CA PHE A 399 -10.28 -3.80 -23.98
C PHE A 399 -10.62 -5.27 -23.91
N ASN A 400 -11.91 -5.60 -23.89
CA ASN A 400 -12.39 -6.98 -23.90
C ASN A 400 -13.54 -7.11 -24.92
N VAL A 401 -13.47 -8.13 -25.74
CA VAL A 401 -14.57 -8.52 -26.63
C VAL A 401 -14.93 -9.95 -26.36
N ILE A 402 -16.20 -10.23 -26.22
CA ILE A 402 -16.75 -11.57 -26.10
C ILE A 402 -17.82 -11.74 -27.17
N SER A 403 -17.76 -12.81 -27.94
CA SER A 403 -18.75 -13.12 -28.97
C SER A 403 -19.16 -14.58 -28.85
N THR A 404 -20.45 -14.84 -28.88
CA THR A 404 -21.01 -16.20 -28.87
C THR A 404 -22.10 -16.35 -29.88
N TYR A 405 -21.99 -17.33 -30.75
CA TYR A 405 -23.00 -17.70 -31.74
C TYR A 405 -23.56 -19.10 -31.45
N ALA A 406 -24.88 -19.22 -31.37
CA ALA A 406 -25.56 -20.50 -31.19
C ALA A 406 -26.23 -20.95 -32.51
N PHE A 407 -26.06 -22.20 -32.88
CA PHE A 407 -26.65 -22.76 -34.09
C PHE A 407 -28.09 -23.18 -33.78
N ASP A 408 -29.07 -22.56 -34.44
CA ASP A 408 -30.50 -22.80 -34.22
C ASP A 408 -31.15 -23.71 -35.26
N GLY A 409 -30.40 -24.08 -36.33
CA GLY A 409 -30.86 -24.95 -37.42
C GLY A 409 -29.81 -25.89 -38.01
N GLY A 410 -30.25 -26.75 -38.90
CA GLY A 410 -29.39 -27.68 -39.62
C GLY A 410 -28.75 -28.75 -38.74
N ALA A 411 -27.67 -29.33 -39.23
CA ALA A 411 -26.91 -30.41 -38.58
C ALA A 411 -26.21 -29.96 -37.29
N LEU A 412 -25.98 -28.65 -37.11
CA LEU A 412 -25.30 -28.08 -35.95
C LEU A 412 -26.28 -27.58 -34.89
N LYS A 413 -27.58 -27.77 -35.02
CA LYS A 413 -28.59 -27.33 -34.06
C LYS A 413 -28.27 -27.84 -32.65
N GLY A 414 -28.22 -26.90 -31.71
CA GLY A 414 -27.82 -27.15 -30.31
C GLY A 414 -26.33 -26.96 -30.06
N GLY A 415 -25.54 -26.76 -31.13
CA GLY A 415 -24.14 -26.35 -31.02
C GLY A 415 -23.99 -24.83 -30.79
N TYR A 416 -22.89 -24.44 -30.22
CA TYR A 416 -22.48 -23.02 -30.10
C TYR A 416 -20.98 -22.89 -30.15
N ILE A 417 -20.54 -21.76 -30.63
CA ILE A 417 -19.13 -21.37 -30.67
C ILE A 417 -18.99 -19.95 -30.12
N GLY A 418 -17.93 -19.70 -29.40
CA GLY A 418 -17.62 -18.36 -28.94
C GLY A 418 -16.13 -18.16 -28.74
N GLY A 419 -15.78 -16.91 -28.60
CA GLY A 419 -14.42 -16.50 -28.32
C GLY A 419 -14.39 -15.19 -27.53
N ALA A 420 -13.29 -14.97 -26.85
CA ALA A 420 -13.00 -13.73 -26.16
C ALA A 420 -11.60 -13.25 -26.52
N TYR A 421 -11.46 -11.96 -26.69
CA TYR A 421 -10.18 -11.29 -26.84
C TYR A 421 -10.02 -10.27 -25.73
N ARG A 422 -8.91 -10.34 -25.00
CA ARG A 422 -8.54 -9.41 -23.92
C ARG A 422 -7.24 -8.72 -24.30
N TRP A 423 -7.21 -7.43 -24.12
CA TRP A 423 -6.02 -6.62 -24.36
C TRP A 423 -5.85 -5.58 -23.24
N GLU A 424 -4.61 -5.44 -22.76
CA GLU A 424 -4.22 -4.38 -21.82
C GLU A 424 -2.99 -3.65 -22.35
N ASP A 425 -2.98 -2.35 -22.16
CA ASP A 425 -1.87 -1.48 -22.55
C ASP A 425 -0.63 -1.75 -21.71
N LYS A 426 0.50 -1.24 -22.15
CA LYS A 426 1.76 -1.30 -21.43
C LYS A 426 1.65 -0.58 -20.09
N ARG A 427 2.31 -1.15 -19.08
CA ARG A 427 2.38 -0.61 -17.72
C ARG A 427 3.77 -0.05 -17.44
N ILE A 428 3.87 0.94 -16.54
CA ILE A 428 5.16 1.40 -16.03
C ILE A 428 5.68 0.33 -15.06
N LEU A 429 6.89 -0.18 -15.30
CA LEU A 429 7.56 -1.20 -14.50
C LEU A 429 8.77 -0.67 -13.72
N GLY A 430 9.14 0.57 -13.91
CA GLY A 430 10.26 1.23 -13.27
C GLY A 430 10.59 2.56 -13.93
N TYR A 431 11.65 3.20 -13.47
CA TYR A 431 12.12 4.48 -13.97
C TYR A 431 13.63 4.45 -14.16
N GLN A 432 14.14 5.25 -15.08
CA GLN A 432 15.58 5.40 -15.30
C GLN A 432 16.22 6.18 -14.14
N TYR A 433 17.46 5.84 -13.82
CA TYR A 433 18.25 6.64 -12.89
C TYR A 433 18.75 7.90 -13.58
N SER A 434 18.66 9.03 -12.90
CA SER A 434 19.22 10.30 -13.36
C SER A 434 20.41 10.70 -12.47
N PRO A 435 21.63 10.70 -13.00
CA PRO A 435 22.79 11.19 -12.24
C PRO A 435 22.66 12.65 -11.82
N GLN A 436 21.94 13.47 -12.60
CA GLN A 436 21.75 14.90 -12.31
C GLN A 436 20.81 15.12 -11.12
N LEU A 437 19.83 14.25 -10.94
CA LEU A 437 18.86 14.31 -9.84
C LEU A 437 19.28 13.46 -8.64
N ASP A 438 20.31 12.63 -8.81
CA ASP A 438 20.74 11.60 -7.85
C ASP A 438 19.56 10.71 -7.37
N THR A 439 18.60 10.45 -8.28
CA THR A 439 17.40 9.64 -8.01
C THR A 439 16.79 9.11 -9.30
N LEU A 440 15.65 8.42 -9.20
CA LEU A 440 14.88 7.95 -10.36
C LEU A 440 14.18 9.11 -11.09
N ASP A 441 14.33 9.16 -12.40
CA ASP A 441 13.68 10.15 -13.26
C ASP A 441 12.29 9.67 -13.68
N ILE A 442 11.25 10.15 -13.02
CA ILE A 442 9.86 9.79 -13.32
C ILE A 442 9.39 10.22 -14.71
N SER A 443 10.08 11.15 -15.36
CA SER A 443 9.79 11.55 -16.74
C SER A 443 10.27 10.52 -17.78
N LYS A 444 11.09 9.54 -17.35
CA LYS A 444 11.66 8.48 -18.17
C LYS A 444 11.27 7.09 -17.67
N PRO A 445 9.99 6.71 -17.79
CA PRO A 445 9.54 5.40 -17.34
C PRO A 445 10.02 4.28 -18.25
N TRP A 446 10.30 3.13 -17.64
CA TRP A 446 10.41 1.85 -18.31
C TRP A 446 9.04 1.20 -18.41
N TYR A 447 8.67 0.79 -19.61
CA TYR A 447 7.39 0.13 -19.87
C TYR A 447 7.56 -1.39 -20.03
N GLY A 448 6.57 -2.11 -19.51
CA GLY A 448 6.39 -3.51 -19.80
C GLY A 448 5.75 -3.77 -21.17
N PRO A 449 5.58 -5.04 -21.55
CA PRO A 449 4.84 -5.40 -22.74
C PRO A 449 3.33 -5.10 -22.58
N THR A 450 2.63 -5.01 -23.70
CA THR A 450 1.17 -5.10 -23.75
C THR A 450 0.76 -6.56 -23.47
N ASP A 451 -0.37 -6.73 -22.80
CA ASP A 451 -0.92 -8.05 -22.48
C ASP A 451 -2.06 -8.38 -23.47
N LYS A 452 -2.04 -9.57 -24.09
CA LYS A 452 -2.99 -9.98 -25.12
C LYS A 452 -3.34 -11.44 -24.92
N HIS A 453 -4.64 -11.74 -24.84
CA HIS A 453 -5.10 -13.10 -24.63
C HIS A 453 -6.29 -13.38 -25.53
N PHE A 454 -6.32 -14.58 -26.08
CA PHE A 454 -7.42 -15.08 -26.88
C PHE A 454 -7.94 -16.40 -26.32
N ASP A 455 -9.24 -16.43 -26.05
CA ASP A 455 -9.94 -17.61 -25.53
C ASP A 455 -10.97 -18.08 -26.56
N LEU A 456 -11.17 -19.40 -26.65
CA LEU A 456 -12.18 -20.03 -27.50
C LEU A 456 -12.99 -21.04 -26.72
N TRP A 457 -14.25 -21.20 -27.07
CA TRP A 457 -15.07 -22.29 -26.58
C TRP A 457 -16.00 -22.81 -27.66
N VAL A 458 -16.23 -24.10 -27.62
CA VAL A 458 -17.20 -24.78 -28.46
C VAL A 458 -18.01 -25.70 -27.56
N GLY A 459 -19.31 -25.68 -27.74
CA GLY A 459 -20.18 -26.54 -26.96
C GLY A 459 -21.35 -27.07 -27.77
N TYR A 460 -21.96 -28.08 -27.22
CA TYR A 460 -23.13 -28.73 -27.78
C TYR A 460 -24.10 -29.08 -26.65
N SER A 461 -25.38 -28.80 -26.85
CA SER A 461 -26.45 -29.11 -25.90
C SER A 461 -27.54 -29.89 -26.58
N ARG A 462 -27.98 -31.01 -25.96
CA ARG A 462 -29.02 -31.86 -26.46
C ARG A 462 -29.82 -32.49 -25.35
N LYS A 463 -31.14 -32.60 -25.56
CA LYS A 463 -32.00 -33.45 -24.73
C LYS A 463 -31.67 -34.93 -25.03
N LEU A 464 -31.16 -35.66 -24.04
CA LEU A 464 -30.94 -37.10 -24.14
C LEU A 464 -32.22 -37.89 -23.91
N THR A 465 -33.04 -37.42 -22.94
CA THR A 465 -34.36 -37.96 -22.63
C THR A 465 -35.31 -36.83 -22.34
N LYS A 466 -36.59 -37.14 -22.06
CA LYS A 466 -37.58 -36.13 -21.65
C LYS A 466 -37.19 -35.40 -20.35
N LYS A 467 -36.31 -36.01 -19.52
CA LYS A 467 -35.91 -35.50 -18.22
C LYS A 467 -34.44 -35.06 -18.14
N ILE A 468 -33.61 -35.48 -19.10
CA ILE A 468 -32.15 -35.26 -19.05
C ILE A 468 -31.72 -34.34 -20.19
N ASN A 469 -31.20 -33.20 -19.86
CA ASN A 469 -30.49 -32.33 -20.78
C ASN A 469 -28.96 -32.59 -20.61
N TRP A 470 -28.27 -32.83 -21.69
CA TRP A 470 -26.82 -32.95 -21.70
C TRP A 470 -26.19 -31.77 -22.43
N ARG A 471 -25.16 -31.22 -21.83
CA ARG A 471 -24.31 -30.15 -22.40
C ARG A 471 -22.85 -30.58 -22.29
N ALA A 472 -22.13 -30.56 -23.39
CA ALA A 472 -20.68 -30.70 -23.44
C ALA A 472 -20.07 -29.39 -23.92
N GLN A 473 -18.98 -28.95 -23.30
CA GLN A 473 -18.27 -27.75 -23.69
C GLN A 473 -16.78 -27.92 -23.52
N ILE A 474 -16.01 -27.56 -24.55
CA ILE A 474 -14.56 -27.41 -24.49
C ILE A 474 -14.25 -25.92 -24.39
N ASN A 475 -13.50 -25.53 -23.38
CA ASN A 475 -12.95 -24.20 -23.20
C ASN A 475 -11.44 -24.24 -23.42
N MET A 476 -10.93 -23.36 -24.24
CA MET A 476 -9.50 -23.16 -24.50
C MET A 476 -9.17 -21.73 -24.10
N ARG A 477 -8.28 -21.57 -23.11
CA ARG A 477 -7.80 -20.27 -22.66
C ARG A 477 -6.39 -20.03 -23.18
N ASN A 478 -6.07 -18.76 -23.44
CA ASN A 478 -4.75 -18.32 -23.90
C ASN A 478 -4.29 -19.09 -25.15
N VAL A 479 -5.17 -19.20 -26.14
CA VAL A 479 -4.93 -20.00 -27.35
C VAL A 479 -3.68 -19.51 -28.08
N GLY A 480 -2.75 -20.45 -28.32
CA GLY A 480 -1.49 -20.16 -28.99
C GLY A 480 -0.40 -19.56 -28.09
N GLU A 481 -0.65 -19.42 -26.78
CA GLU A 481 0.34 -18.87 -25.85
C GLU A 481 1.19 -19.96 -25.20
N SER A 482 2.47 -19.66 -25.04
CA SER A 482 3.41 -20.46 -24.27
C SER A 482 3.61 -19.87 -22.87
N VAL A 483 4.07 -20.70 -21.94
CA VAL A 483 4.51 -20.24 -20.62
C VAL A 483 5.78 -19.41 -20.80
N ASN A 484 5.75 -18.17 -20.31
CA ASN A 484 6.84 -17.20 -20.44
C ASN A 484 7.09 -16.44 -19.12
N LEU A 485 8.29 -15.90 -18.97
CA LEU A 485 8.61 -14.96 -17.90
C LEU A 485 8.26 -13.54 -18.34
N VAL A 486 7.24 -12.97 -17.70
CA VAL A 486 6.79 -11.58 -17.93
C VAL A 486 7.38 -10.68 -16.86
N PRO A 487 8.13 -9.64 -17.21
CA PRO A 487 8.68 -8.73 -16.21
C PRO A 487 7.55 -7.97 -15.49
N VAL A 488 7.66 -7.86 -14.17
CA VAL A 488 6.75 -7.06 -13.32
C VAL A 488 7.46 -5.87 -12.70
N SER A 489 8.80 -5.87 -12.68
CA SER A 489 9.61 -4.69 -12.38
C SER A 489 10.88 -4.68 -13.22
N LEU A 490 11.37 -3.48 -13.53
CA LEU A 490 12.66 -3.26 -14.18
C LEU A 490 13.56 -2.45 -13.25
N GLN A 491 14.86 -2.74 -13.31
CA GLN A 491 15.89 -1.99 -12.62
C GLN A 491 16.08 -0.61 -13.29
N PRO A 492 16.77 0.33 -12.64
CA PRO A 492 17.03 1.65 -13.23
C PRO A 492 17.79 1.63 -14.55
N ASP A 493 18.58 0.59 -14.81
CA ASP A 493 19.30 0.35 -16.07
C ASP A 493 18.46 -0.36 -17.16
N GLY A 494 17.19 -0.66 -16.86
CA GLY A 494 16.28 -1.37 -17.75
C GLY A 494 16.41 -2.89 -17.71
N SER A 495 17.32 -3.45 -16.92
CA SER A 495 17.41 -4.89 -16.72
C SER A 495 16.20 -5.43 -15.93
N ARG A 496 15.91 -6.73 -16.08
CA ARG A 496 14.78 -7.36 -15.39
C ARG A 496 15.04 -7.46 -13.90
N GLY A 497 14.14 -6.89 -13.09
CA GLY A 497 14.13 -7.07 -11.64
C GLY A 497 13.35 -8.33 -11.27
N LEU A 498 12.02 -8.21 -11.17
CA LEU A 498 11.13 -9.33 -10.88
C LEU A 498 10.36 -9.74 -12.13
N SER A 499 10.07 -11.03 -12.25
CA SER A 499 9.23 -11.58 -13.31
C SER A 499 8.20 -12.53 -12.73
N ARG A 500 7.03 -12.57 -13.34
CA ARG A 500 5.99 -13.58 -13.10
C ARG A 500 6.00 -14.61 -14.21
N ILE A 501 5.57 -15.83 -13.91
CA ILE A 501 5.31 -16.87 -14.91
C ILE A 501 3.92 -16.59 -15.49
N SER A 502 3.82 -16.45 -16.83
CA SER A 502 2.53 -16.36 -17.50
C SER A 502 1.86 -17.73 -17.59
N GLU A 503 0.54 -17.75 -17.60
CA GLU A 503 -0.20 -18.96 -17.95
C GLU A 503 -0.06 -19.22 -19.47
N GLY A 504 0.32 -20.42 -19.84
CA GLY A 504 0.24 -20.86 -21.22
C GLY A 504 -1.18 -21.27 -21.61
N MET A 505 -1.32 -21.82 -22.80
CA MET A 505 -2.60 -22.37 -23.26
C MET A 505 -3.09 -23.50 -22.36
N THR A 506 -4.35 -23.41 -21.93
CA THR A 506 -5.03 -24.46 -21.17
C THR A 506 -6.35 -24.81 -21.84
N TRP A 507 -6.81 -26.05 -21.64
CA TRP A 507 -8.10 -26.46 -22.10
C TRP A 507 -8.84 -27.30 -21.05
N GLN A 508 -10.16 -27.23 -21.08
CA GLN A 508 -11.03 -27.93 -20.15
C GLN A 508 -12.26 -28.45 -20.87
N LEU A 509 -12.52 -29.75 -20.73
CA LEU A 509 -13.78 -30.36 -21.16
C LEU A 509 -14.75 -30.44 -19.96
N THR A 510 -15.93 -29.89 -20.12
CA THR A 510 -17.01 -29.95 -19.12
C THR A 510 -18.20 -30.68 -19.70
N ASN A 511 -18.72 -31.67 -18.96
CA ASN A 511 -19.99 -32.34 -19.25
C ASN A 511 -20.97 -32.04 -18.12
N THR A 512 -22.15 -31.54 -18.49
CA THR A 512 -23.22 -31.20 -17.54
C THR A 512 -24.46 -32.03 -17.90
N PHE A 513 -25.04 -32.67 -16.91
CA PHE A 513 -26.30 -33.39 -17.01
C PHE A 513 -27.29 -32.69 -16.06
N GLU A 514 -28.40 -32.18 -16.62
CA GLU A 514 -29.51 -31.57 -15.88
C GLU A 514 -30.68 -32.53 -15.91
N PHE A 515 -31.20 -32.91 -14.73
CA PHE A 515 -32.26 -33.90 -14.53
C PHE A 515 -33.62 -33.27 -14.29
#